data_9b875abccf3d07e28b85bb10e3e0acce
#
_entry.id   9b875abccf3d07e28b85bb10e3e0acce
#
_cell.length_a   1.000
_cell.length_b   1.000
_cell.length_c   1.000
_cell.angle_alpha   90.00
_cell.angle_beta   90.00
_cell.angle_gamma   90.00
#
_symmetry.space_group_name_H-M   'P 1'
#
loop_
_entity.id
_entity.type
_entity.pdbx_description
1 polymer ?
#
loop_
_entity_poly.entity_id
_entity_poly.type
_entity_poly.pdbx_seq_one_letter_code
_entity_poly.pdbx_strand_id
1 'polypeptide(L)'
;AALLDPDRGGKPEQTLIWQDPTGPMCRARADWFPNLTGDGRPILTDYKTAADASNNAFARAAANYGYHQQAAWYLAGVRALTGIDRPAFVFVVQEKEPPYLVNVIELDETALRIGDAQNSAAVATYLQCVETRQWPGYGPDVQLVALPRWIETRFEEEYPNAASF
;
A
#
# COMPACT_ATOMS: atom_id res chain seq x y z
N ALA A 1 -2.14 -14.36 16.48
CA ALA A 1 -2.62 -13.96 17.82
C ALA A 1 -1.61 -13.09 18.56
N ALA A 2 -0.32 -13.48 18.65
CA ALA A 2 0.69 -12.75 19.44
C ALA A 2 1.00 -11.31 18.94
N LEU A 3 0.79 -11.01 17.68
CA LEU A 3 1.08 -9.68 17.10
C LEU A 3 0.03 -8.62 17.48
N LEU A 4 -1.19 -9.04 17.78
CA LEU A 4 -2.31 -8.17 18.13
C LEU A 4 -2.74 -8.36 19.60
N ASP A 5 -1.84 -8.84 20.45
CA ASP A 5 -2.11 -9.16 21.84
C ASP A 5 -2.03 -7.88 22.71
N PRO A 6 -3.14 -7.43 23.33
CA PRO A 6 -3.15 -6.26 24.19
C PRO A 6 -2.21 -6.36 25.39
N ASP A 7 -1.99 -7.57 25.91
CA ASP A 7 -1.13 -7.81 27.07
C ASP A 7 0.36 -7.56 26.76
N ARG A 8 0.72 -7.44 25.49
CA ARG A 8 2.05 -7.02 25.05
C ARG A 8 2.25 -5.51 24.99
N GLY A 9 1.26 -4.73 25.42
CA GLY A 9 1.35 -3.28 25.58
C GLY A 9 1.30 -2.47 24.28
N GLY A 10 0.91 -3.09 23.16
CA GLY A 10 0.64 -2.37 21.92
C GLY A 10 -0.66 -1.57 22.01
N LYS A 11 -0.86 -0.66 21.05
CA LYS A 11 -2.04 0.22 20.99
C LYS A 11 -2.70 0.14 19.62
N PRO A 12 -4.04 -0.04 19.55
CA PRO A 12 -4.77 0.01 18.29
C PRO A 12 -4.93 1.44 17.79
N GLU A 13 -5.13 1.59 16.49
CA GLU A 13 -5.58 2.82 15.83
C GLU A 13 -4.70 4.05 16.14
N GLN A 14 -3.37 3.85 16.23
CA GLN A 14 -2.46 4.94 16.56
C GLN A 14 -2.16 5.82 15.35
N THR A 15 -2.44 7.11 15.49
CA THR A 15 -2.10 8.13 14.50
C THR A 15 -0.65 8.56 14.66
N LEU A 16 0.10 8.51 13.57
CA LEU A 16 1.45 9.02 13.41
C LEU A 16 1.38 10.32 12.60
N ILE A 17 2.01 11.38 13.06
CA ILE A 17 2.14 12.64 12.32
C ILE A 17 3.60 13.04 12.35
N TRP A 18 4.21 13.20 11.18
CA TRP A 18 5.62 13.60 11.08
C TRP A 18 5.83 14.57 9.94
N GLN A 19 6.96 15.25 9.96
CA GLN A 19 7.38 16.09 8.85
C GLN A 19 8.28 15.27 7.92
N ASP A 20 7.94 15.24 6.64
CA ASP A 20 8.82 14.69 5.61
C ASP A 20 10.09 15.56 5.48
N PRO A 21 11.27 14.98 5.21
CA PRO A 21 12.49 15.78 5.00
C PRO A 21 12.37 16.83 3.89
N THR A 22 11.49 16.65 2.93
CA THR A 22 11.20 17.61 1.86
C THR A 22 10.21 18.71 2.25
N GLY A 23 9.64 18.65 3.47
CA GLY A 23 8.89 19.73 4.08
C GLY A 23 7.43 19.45 4.46
N PRO A 24 6.63 18.65 3.73
CA PRO A 24 5.21 18.51 4.05
C PRO A 24 4.99 17.71 5.33
N MET A 25 3.86 18.01 6.00
CA MET A 25 3.37 17.19 7.10
C MET A 25 2.69 15.94 6.56
N CYS A 26 3.10 14.79 7.06
CA CYS A 26 2.64 13.48 6.70
C CYS A 26 1.84 12.84 7.82
N ARG A 27 0.93 11.93 7.48
CA ARG A 27 0.09 11.22 8.44
C ARG A 27 -0.08 9.76 8.04
N ALA A 28 -0.08 8.89 9.04
CA ALA A 28 -0.52 7.51 8.95
C ALA A 28 -1.35 7.14 10.19
N ARG A 29 -2.14 6.07 10.10
CA ARG A 29 -2.84 5.47 11.24
C ARG A 29 -2.62 3.97 11.21
N ALA A 30 -1.83 3.48 12.16
CA ALA A 30 -1.53 2.06 12.28
C ALA A 30 -2.69 1.33 12.95
N ASP A 31 -3.15 0.22 12.38
CA ASP A 31 -4.17 -0.63 13.02
C ASP A 31 -3.68 -1.14 14.36
N TRP A 32 -2.40 -1.52 14.43
CA TRP A 32 -1.74 -1.90 15.66
C TRP A 32 -0.31 -1.35 15.74
N PHE A 33 -0.07 -0.50 16.73
CA PHE A 33 1.25 0.07 17.00
C PHE A 33 1.90 -0.69 18.17
N PRO A 34 3.13 -1.23 18.01
CA PRO A 34 3.76 -2.05 19.04
C PRO A 34 4.22 -1.22 20.24
N ASN A 35 4.45 -1.90 21.37
CA ASN A 35 5.22 -1.33 22.45
C ASN A 35 6.69 -1.19 22.03
N LEU A 36 7.24 0.02 22.17
CA LEU A 36 8.61 0.35 21.77
C LEU A 36 9.65 0.07 22.87
N THR A 37 9.21 -0.30 24.08
CA THR A 37 10.09 -0.51 25.24
C THR A 37 10.61 -1.94 25.37
N GLY A 38 10.20 -2.83 24.46
CA GLY A 38 10.61 -4.24 24.46
C GLY A 38 11.98 -4.46 23.80
N ASP A 39 12.66 -5.54 24.20
CA ASP A 39 13.86 -6.01 23.52
C ASP A 39 13.46 -6.62 22.18
N GLY A 40 13.82 -5.99 21.10
CA GLY A 40 13.61 -6.51 19.76
C GLY A 40 13.17 -5.49 18.73
N ARG A 41 12.99 -5.97 17.51
CA ARG A 41 12.52 -5.18 16.38
C ARG A 41 11.03 -4.87 16.55
N PRO A 42 10.60 -3.59 16.68
CA PRO A 42 9.18 -3.27 16.78
C PRO A 42 8.45 -3.62 15.48
N ILE A 43 7.30 -4.26 15.62
CA ILE A 43 6.49 -4.77 14.48
C ILE A 43 5.15 -4.02 14.47
N LEU A 44 4.98 -3.14 13.49
CA LEU A 44 3.66 -2.59 13.17
C LEU A 44 2.86 -3.69 12.48
N THR A 45 1.59 -3.78 12.84
CA THR A 45 0.71 -4.78 12.25
C THR A 45 -0.50 -4.11 11.61
N ASP A 46 -0.79 -4.53 10.40
CA ASP A 46 -1.96 -4.11 9.63
C ASP A 46 -2.82 -5.32 9.31
N TYR A 47 -4.13 -5.23 9.59
CA TYR A 47 -5.07 -6.32 9.40
C TYR A 47 -5.83 -6.18 8.09
N LYS A 48 -5.79 -7.23 7.28
CA LYS A 48 -6.47 -7.29 5.99
C LYS A 48 -7.40 -8.49 5.92
N THR A 49 -8.53 -8.34 5.25
CA THR A 49 -9.36 -9.46 4.83
C THR A 49 -9.26 -9.68 3.33
N ALA A 50 -9.23 -10.94 2.90
CA ALA A 50 -9.09 -11.31 1.50
C ALA A 50 -9.99 -12.51 1.16
N ALA A 51 -10.19 -12.76 -0.14
CA ALA A 51 -10.80 -14.00 -0.61
C ALA A 51 -9.80 -15.17 -0.60
N ASP A 52 -8.50 -14.85 -0.77
CA ASP A 52 -7.38 -15.80 -0.79
C ASP A 52 -6.20 -15.11 -0.08
N ALA A 53 -5.76 -15.69 1.05
CA ALA A 53 -4.64 -15.20 1.85
C ALA A 53 -3.28 -15.81 1.45
N SER A 54 -3.19 -16.55 0.34
CA SER A 54 -1.93 -17.11 -0.14
C SER A 54 -0.92 -16.02 -0.51
N ASN A 55 0.38 -16.34 -0.42
CA ASN A 55 1.46 -15.42 -0.79
C ASN A 55 1.30 -14.87 -2.23
N ASN A 56 0.86 -15.70 -3.17
CA ASN A 56 0.68 -15.29 -4.56
C ASN A 56 -0.49 -14.31 -4.74
N ALA A 57 -1.61 -14.55 -4.06
CA ALA A 57 -2.75 -13.63 -4.08
C ALA A 57 -2.39 -12.31 -3.40
N PHE A 58 -1.72 -12.38 -2.24
CA PHE A 58 -1.28 -11.19 -1.53
C PHE A 58 -0.27 -10.36 -2.34
N ALA A 59 0.69 -10.99 -3.02
CA ALA A 59 1.66 -10.26 -3.86
C ALA A 59 0.96 -9.47 -4.98
N ARG A 60 -0.05 -10.06 -5.64
CA ARG A 60 -0.87 -9.34 -6.62
C ARG A 60 -1.68 -8.22 -6.00
N ALA A 61 -2.30 -8.45 -4.84
CA ALA A 61 -3.04 -7.43 -4.11
C ALA A 61 -2.12 -6.29 -3.67
N ALA A 62 -0.92 -6.60 -3.17
CA ALA A 62 0.07 -5.59 -2.77
C ALA A 62 0.47 -4.68 -3.94
N ALA A 63 0.66 -5.25 -5.14
CA ALA A 63 0.95 -4.48 -6.34
C ALA A 63 -0.26 -3.62 -6.78
N ASN A 64 -1.47 -4.18 -6.76
CA ASN A 64 -2.68 -3.51 -7.25
C ASN A 64 -3.20 -2.42 -6.30
N TYR A 65 -3.07 -2.63 -4.98
CA TYR A 65 -3.61 -1.73 -3.95
C TYR A 65 -2.53 -0.89 -3.25
N GLY A 66 -1.26 -1.00 -3.65
CA GLY A 66 -0.19 -0.21 -3.09
C GLY A 66 0.19 -0.58 -1.64
N TYR A 67 0.04 -1.84 -1.22
CA TYR A 67 0.40 -2.23 0.16
C TYR A 67 1.90 -2.07 0.44
N HIS A 68 2.75 -2.19 -0.58
CA HIS A 68 4.17 -1.88 -0.48
C HIS A 68 4.43 -0.39 -0.23
N GLN A 69 3.63 0.50 -0.83
CA GLN A 69 3.65 1.94 -0.53
C GLN A 69 3.18 2.22 0.90
N GLN A 70 2.08 1.59 1.32
CA GLN A 70 1.57 1.70 2.69
C GLN A 70 2.65 1.29 3.69
N ALA A 71 3.27 0.12 3.53
CA ALA A 71 4.31 -0.37 4.43
C ALA A 71 5.50 0.59 4.51
N ALA A 72 6.03 1.02 3.36
CA ALA A 72 7.15 1.97 3.30
C ALA A 72 6.81 3.31 3.98
N TRP A 73 5.61 3.85 3.74
CA TRP A 73 5.13 5.10 4.33
C TRP A 73 5.03 5.05 5.85
N TYR A 74 4.46 3.97 6.38
CA TYR A 74 4.33 3.79 7.83
C TYR A 74 5.68 3.61 8.51
N LEU A 75 6.57 2.83 7.88
CA LEU A 75 7.94 2.66 8.38
C LEU A 75 8.73 3.98 8.37
N ALA A 76 8.56 4.83 7.36
CA ALA A 76 9.16 6.17 7.33
C ALA A 76 8.66 7.03 8.51
N GLY A 77 7.35 7.02 8.77
CA GLY A 77 6.77 7.74 9.91
C GLY A 77 7.31 7.26 11.26
N VAL A 78 7.42 5.94 11.44
CA VAL A 78 8.01 5.38 12.67
C VAL A 78 9.45 5.80 12.84
N ARG A 79 10.28 5.68 11.80
CA ARG A 79 11.68 6.13 11.86
C ARG A 79 11.80 7.61 12.21
N ALA A 80 10.99 8.47 11.57
CA ALA A 80 10.99 9.90 11.83
C ALA A 80 10.63 10.27 13.28
N LEU A 81 9.67 9.54 13.87
CA LEU A 81 9.16 9.86 15.22
C LEU A 81 9.96 9.22 16.34
N THR A 82 10.58 8.07 16.10
CA THR A 82 11.20 7.27 17.16
C THR A 82 12.71 7.14 17.04
N GLY A 83 13.28 7.42 15.88
CA GLY A 83 14.69 7.17 15.57
C GLY A 83 15.04 5.68 15.43
N ILE A 84 14.07 4.76 15.49
CA ILE A 84 14.31 3.33 15.34
C ILE A 84 14.62 3.04 13.88
N ASP A 85 15.83 2.56 13.60
CA ASP A 85 16.34 2.36 12.24
C ASP A 85 15.61 1.25 11.48
N ARG A 86 15.30 0.13 12.14
CA ARG A 86 14.79 -1.09 11.50
C ARG A 86 13.45 -1.58 12.09
N PRO A 87 12.38 -0.78 12.08
CA PRO A 87 11.05 -1.30 12.42
C PRO A 87 10.57 -2.29 11.35
N ALA A 88 9.65 -3.19 11.71
CA ALA A 88 8.98 -4.09 10.78
C ALA A 88 7.56 -3.64 10.51
N PHE A 89 7.04 -3.98 9.34
CA PHE A 89 5.63 -3.84 8.98
C PHE A 89 5.09 -5.18 8.50
N VAL A 90 4.09 -5.70 9.18
CA VAL A 90 3.54 -7.04 8.96
C VAL A 90 2.06 -6.95 8.67
N PHE A 91 1.64 -7.61 7.62
CA PHE A 91 0.24 -7.79 7.28
C PHE A 91 -0.28 -9.10 7.90
N VAL A 92 -1.39 -9.02 8.63
CA VAL A 92 -2.17 -10.18 9.07
C VAL A 92 -3.35 -10.28 8.13
N VAL A 93 -3.33 -11.26 7.25
CA VAL A 93 -4.33 -11.43 6.17
C VAL A 93 -5.23 -12.61 6.52
N GLN A 94 -6.52 -12.36 6.67
CA GLN A 94 -7.51 -13.39 6.99
C GLN A 94 -8.46 -13.60 5.82
N GLU A 95 -8.72 -14.86 5.49
CA GLU A 95 -9.76 -15.23 4.53
C GLU A 95 -11.15 -14.96 5.07
N LYS A 96 -12.07 -14.55 4.17
CA LYS A 96 -13.47 -14.22 4.51
C LYS A 96 -14.36 -15.44 4.62
N GLU A 97 -13.94 -16.57 4.02
CA GLU A 97 -14.70 -17.82 3.96
C GLU A 97 -14.09 -18.87 4.88
N PRO A 98 -14.89 -19.82 5.40
CA PRO A 98 -14.38 -20.92 6.20
C PRO A 98 -13.33 -21.75 5.46
N PRO A 99 -12.27 -22.20 6.13
CA PRO A 99 -11.99 -22.14 7.56
C PRO A 99 -11.34 -20.86 8.08
N TYR A 100 -11.45 -19.72 7.37
CA TYR A 100 -10.91 -18.42 7.76
C TYR A 100 -9.38 -18.43 7.98
N LEU A 101 -8.67 -19.01 7.04
CA LEU A 101 -7.22 -19.13 7.11
C LEU A 101 -6.56 -17.76 7.30
N VAL A 102 -5.51 -17.74 8.12
CA VAL A 102 -4.75 -16.52 8.40
C VAL A 102 -3.32 -16.71 7.92
N ASN A 103 -2.82 -15.74 7.17
CA ASN A 103 -1.44 -15.64 6.77
C ASN A 103 -0.80 -14.39 7.36
N VAL A 104 0.47 -14.48 7.75
CA VAL A 104 1.23 -13.37 8.34
C VAL A 104 2.39 -13.07 7.40
N ILE A 105 2.41 -11.88 6.83
CA ILE A 105 3.27 -11.55 5.69
C ILE A 105 4.05 -10.28 5.98
N GLU A 106 5.35 -10.32 5.79
CA GLU A 106 6.25 -9.16 5.69
C GLU A 106 6.71 -9.04 4.23
N LEU A 107 6.67 -7.84 3.68
CA LEU A 107 7.19 -7.57 2.34
C LEU A 107 8.71 -7.46 2.37
N ASP A 108 9.36 -7.91 1.31
CA ASP A 108 10.82 -7.86 1.18
C ASP A 108 11.36 -6.43 0.98
N GLU A 109 12.67 -6.29 1.10
CA GLU A 109 13.37 -5.00 0.91
C GLU A 109 13.12 -4.39 -0.47
N THR A 110 12.96 -5.21 -1.51
CA THR A 110 12.70 -4.74 -2.87
C THR A 110 11.33 -4.09 -2.98
N ALA A 111 10.31 -4.73 -2.42
CA ALA A 111 8.96 -4.18 -2.37
C ALA A 111 8.91 -2.87 -1.58
N LEU A 112 9.58 -2.82 -0.43
CA LEU A 112 9.65 -1.61 0.39
C LEU A 112 10.37 -0.46 -0.34
N ARG A 113 11.47 -0.76 -1.04
CA ARG A 113 12.20 0.24 -1.84
C ARG A 113 11.37 0.78 -3.00
N ILE A 114 10.59 -0.08 -3.68
CA ILE A 114 9.66 0.34 -4.72
C ILE A 114 8.60 1.27 -4.13
N GLY A 115 8.00 0.87 -3.01
CA GLY A 115 6.99 1.67 -2.31
C GLY A 115 7.52 3.04 -1.88
N ASP A 116 8.72 3.10 -1.34
CA ASP A 116 9.38 4.34 -0.92
C ASP A 116 9.65 5.28 -2.10
N ALA A 117 10.15 4.75 -3.21
CA ALA A 117 10.37 5.54 -4.44
C ALA A 117 9.05 6.11 -4.99
N GLN A 118 7.97 5.32 -4.98
CA GLN A 118 6.65 5.77 -5.43
C GLN A 118 6.07 6.84 -4.47
N ASN A 119 6.24 6.68 -3.16
CA ASN A 119 5.82 7.67 -2.16
C ASN A 119 6.59 8.98 -2.34
N SER A 120 7.90 8.91 -2.54
CA SER A 120 8.75 10.09 -2.80
C SER A 120 8.30 10.85 -4.06
N ALA A 121 8.00 10.12 -5.14
CA ALA A 121 7.47 10.73 -6.37
C ALA A 121 6.10 11.39 -6.15
N ALA A 122 5.23 10.75 -5.36
CA ALA A 122 3.91 11.31 -5.02
C ALA A 122 4.05 12.59 -4.16
N VAL A 123 4.96 12.62 -3.19
CA VAL A 123 5.26 13.80 -2.38
C VAL A 123 5.81 14.93 -3.25
N ALA A 124 6.72 14.63 -4.17
CA ALA A 124 7.27 15.64 -5.10
C ALA A 124 6.16 16.23 -5.99
N THR A 125 5.27 15.39 -6.52
CA THR A 125 4.10 15.86 -7.30
C THR A 125 3.18 16.73 -6.45
N TYR A 126 2.89 16.34 -5.22
CA TYR A 126 2.08 17.14 -4.30
C TYR A 126 2.69 18.53 -4.06
N LEU A 127 4.00 18.60 -3.77
CA LEU A 127 4.70 19.85 -3.55
C LEU A 127 4.65 20.75 -4.80
N GLN A 128 4.87 20.20 -5.97
CA GLN A 128 4.75 20.93 -7.23
C GLN A 128 3.32 21.49 -7.41
N CYS A 129 2.29 20.70 -7.14
CA CYS A 129 0.91 21.15 -7.22
C CYS A 129 0.59 22.27 -6.23
N VAL A 130 1.13 22.20 -5.02
CA VAL A 130 0.98 23.25 -4.00
C VAL A 130 1.68 24.54 -4.45
N GLU A 131 2.90 24.46 -4.95
CA GLU A 131 3.70 25.60 -5.43
C GLU A 131 3.04 26.28 -6.62
N THR A 132 2.67 25.50 -7.64
CA THR A 132 2.07 26.04 -8.88
C THR A 132 0.59 26.36 -8.75
N ARG A 133 -0.08 25.84 -7.70
CA ARG A 133 -1.55 25.87 -7.52
C ARG A 133 -2.30 25.19 -8.68
N GLN A 134 -1.63 24.29 -9.40
CA GLN A 134 -2.21 23.50 -10.48
C GLN A 134 -2.33 22.05 -10.04
N TRP A 135 -3.55 21.55 -10.11
CA TRP A 135 -3.88 20.17 -9.76
C TRP A 135 -4.35 19.46 -11.02
N PRO A 136 -3.43 18.80 -11.76
CA PRO A 136 -3.78 18.16 -13.02
C PRO A 136 -4.77 17.03 -12.80
N GLY A 137 -5.77 16.98 -13.68
CA GLY A 137 -6.75 15.91 -13.76
C GLY A 137 -6.85 15.42 -15.20
N TYR A 138 -7.97 14.81 -15.53
CA TYR A 138 -8.26 14.51 -16.92
C TYR A 138 -8.47 15.83 -17.70
N GLY A 139 -7.96 15.88 -18.94
CA GLY A 139 -8.12 17.05 -19.80
C GLY A 139 -9.60 17.40 -20.04
N PRO A 140 -9.89 18.67 -20.41
CA PRO A 140 -11.27 19.13 -20.67
C PRO A 140 -11.85 18.57 -21.97
N ASP A 141 -11.01 18.01 -22.84
CA ASP A 141 -11.42 17.53 -24.16
C ASP A 141 -11.95 16.09 -24.10
N VAL A 142 -12.79 15.74 -25.06
CA VAL A 142 -13.27 14.36 -25.24
C VAL A 142 -12.09 13.46 -25.55
N GLN A 143 -11.94 12.38 -24.78
CA GLN A 143 -10.88 11.41 -24.96
C GLN A 143 -11.37 10.25 -25.82
N LEU A 144 -10.66 9.95 -26.92
CA LEU A 144 -10.89 8.75 -27.69
C LEU A 144 -10.20 7.58 -26.99
N VAL A 145 -10.98 6.58 -26.58
CA VAL A 145 -10.47 5.40 -25.88
C VAL A 145 -10.72 4.16 -26.73
N ALA A 146 -9.65 3.44 -27.06
CA ALA A 146 -9.74 2.13 -27.70
C ALA A 146 -10.02 1.04 -26.66
N LEU A 147 -10.68 -0.04 -27.11
CA LEU A 147 -10.82 -1.23 -26.29
C LEU A 147 -9.48 -1.93 -26.08
N PRO A 148 -9.32 -2.71 -25.00
CA PRO A 148 -8.13 -3.52 -24.82
C PRO A 148 -7.92 -4.48 -25.99
N ARG A 149 -6.67 -4.64 -26.43
CA ARG A 149 -6.30 -5.43 -27.61
C ARG A 149 -6.86 -6.85 -27.63
N TRP A 150 -7.00 -7.49 -26.47
CA TRP A 150 -7.57 -8.85 -26.39
C TRP A 150 -9.06 -8.91 -26.80
N ILE A 151 -9.82 -7.82 -26.62
CA ILE A 151 -11.21 -7.72 -27.12
C ILE A 151 -11.21 -7.59 -28.64
N GLU A 152 -10.31 -6.79 -29.19
CA GLU A 152 -10.17 -6.61 -30.64
C GLU A 152 -9.81 -7.94 -31.32
N THR A 153 -8.79 -8.64 -30.77
CA THR A 153 -8.38 -9.96 -31.28
C THR A 153 -9.54 -10.95 -31.24
N ARG A 154 -10.27 -11.01 -30.12
CA ARG A 154 -11.42 -11.90 -29.97
C ARG A 154 -12.54 -11.56 -30.98
N PHE A 155 -12.79 -10.28 -31.21
CA PHE A 155 -13.76 -9.81 -32.18
C PHE A 155 -13.35 -10.23 -33.61
N GLU A 156 -12.10 -10.09 -34.00
CA GLU A 156 -11.56 -10.50 -35.28
C GLU A 156 -11.71 -12.03 -35.51
N GLU A 157 -11.50 -12.83 -34.46
CA GLU A 157 -11.67 -14.29 -34.47
C GLU A 157 -13.14 -14.71 -34.61
N GLU A 158 -14.05 -14.07 -33.84
CA GLU A 158 -15.47 -14.39 -33.81
C GLU A 158 -16.25 -13.85 -35.06
N TYR A 159 -15.78 -12.71 -35.60
CA TYR A 159 -16.46 -11.97 -36.66
C TYR A 159 -15.53 -11.60 -37.84
N PRO A 160 -14.89 -12.57 -38.50
CA PRO A 160 -13.89 -12.31 -39.55
C PRO A 160 -14.41 -11.53 -40.76
N ASN A 161 -15.71 -11.46 -40.93
CA ASN A 161 -16.37 -10.76 -42.06
C ASN A 161 -17.08 -9.46 -41.60
N ALA A 162 -16.83 -8.96 -40.38
CA ALA A 162 -17.40 -7.70 -39.94
C ALA A 162 -16.84 -6.55 -40.76
N ALA A 163 -17.74 -5.74 -41.35
CA ALA A 163 -17.32 -4.58 -42.12
C ALA A 163 -16.65 -3.54 -41.24
N SER A 164 -15.54 -2.93 -41.70
CA SER A 164 -14.97 -1.73 -41.10
C SER A 164 -15.96 -0.57 -41.28
N PHE A 165 -16.20 0.18 -40.18
CA PHE A 165 -16.99 1.41 -40.23
C PHE A 165 -16.18 2.57 -40.79
#